data_6ec4d3ac7bc07c8c73a8160f8002cd2b
#
_entry.id   6ec4d3ac7bc07c8c73a8160f8002cd2b
#
_cell.length_a   1.000
_cell.length_b   1.000
_cell.length_c   1.000
_cell.angle_alpha   90.00
_cell.angle_beta   90.00
_cell.angle_gamma   90.00
#
_symmetry.space_group_name_H-M   'P 1'
#
loop_
_entity.id
_entity.type
_entity.pdbx_description
1 polymer ?
#
loop_
_entity_poly.entity_id
_entity_poly.type
_entity_poly.pdbx_seq_one_letter_code
_entity_poly.pdbx_strand_id
1 'polypeptide(L)'
;MEQYIIKGGNPLVGEVEIGGAKNAALAILAAAIMSDETVMIDNLPDVNDINVLLDAIAGIGAMVHRVDRHTVKINGKGVTSVDIEYDYIKKIRASYYILGALLGKYKRAEVALPGGCNIGSRPIDQHLKGFRALGADVEIEHGKIIAEAAKLVGKHIYFDVVSVGATINVMMAAAMAEGLTILENVAKEPHVVDVANFLNSMGANIRGAGTRSEEHTS
;
A
#
# COMPACT_ATOMS: atom_id res chain seq x y z
N MET A 1 -1.26 -10.42 -33.24
CA MET A 1 -0.30 -9.42 -32.73
C MET A 1 -1.04 -8.11 -32.77
N GLU A 2 -1.28 -7.48 -31.63
CA GLU A 2 -1.97 -6.20 -31.58
C GLU A 2 -0.96 -5.08 -31.85
N GLN A 3 -1.33 -4.10 -32.65
CA GLN A 3 -0.50 -2.93 -32.94
C GLN A 3 -1.31 -1.65 -32.94
N TYR A 4 -0.71 -0.57 -32.49
CA TYR A 4 -1.30 0.77 -32.56
C TYR A 4 -0.78 1.47 -33.81
N ILE A 5 -1.70 2.02 -34.62
CA ILE A 5 -1.37 2.89 -35.75
C ILE A 5 -1.77 4.32 -35.34
N ILE A 6 -0.79 5.19 -35.15
CA ILE A 6 -1.01 6.55 -34.64
C ILE A 6 -0.64 7.54 -35.76
N LYS A 7 -1.61 8.37 -36.11
CA LYS A 7 -1.41 9.54 -36.99
C LYS A 7 -1.51 10.80 -36.12
N GLY A 8 -0.38 11.41 -35.83
CA GLY A 8 -0.28 12.63 -35.04
C GLY A 8 -0.60 13.89 -35.82
N GLY A 9 -0.39 15.06 -35.20
CA GLY A 9 -0.50 16.39 -35.83
C GLY A 9 -1.85 17.09 -35.65
N ASN A 10 -2.86 16.47 -35.06
CA ASN A 10 -4.12 17.13 -34.72
C ASN A 10 -4.07 17.77 -33.34
N PRO A 11 -4.51 19.03 -33.16
CA PRO A 11 -4.66 19.63 -31.85
C PRO A 11 -5.74 18.91 -31.06
N LEU A 12 -5.46 18.62 -29.77
CA LEU A 12 -6.45 18.08 -28.86
C LEU A 12 -7.13 19.25 -28.14
N VAL A 13 -8.41 19.46 -28.40
CA VAL A 13 -9.24 20.53 -27.82
C VAL A 13 -10.48 19.90 -27.19
N GLY A 14 -10.71 20.18 -25.90
CA GLY A 14 -11.88 19.66 -25.18
C GLY A 14 -11.65 19.69 -23.69
N GLU A 15 -12.66 19.26 -22.96
CA GLU A 15 -12.62 19.07 -21.50
C GLU A 15 -12.64 17.58 -21.17
N VAL A 16 -11.86 17.17 -20.16
CA VAL A 16 -11.80 15.79 -19.67
C VAL A 16 -12.03 15.80 -18.17
N GLU A 17 -13.01 15.03 -17.72
CA GLU A 17 -13.20 14.76 -16.30
C GLU A 17 -12.12 13.78 -15.82
N ILE A 18 -11.36 14.21 -14.81
CA ILE A 18 -10.26 13.40 -14.25
C ILE A 18 -10.80 12.48 -13.15
N GLY A 19 -10.70 11.17 -13.37
CA GLY A 19 -11.03 10.16 -12.37
C GLY A 19 -9.93 9.97 -11.32
N GLY A 20 -10.21 9.16 -10.31
CA GLY A 20 -9.28 8.83 -9.23
C GLY A 20 -7.98 8.16 -9.72
N ALA A 21 -6.88 8.42 -9.03
CA ALA A 21 -5.57 7.88 -9.34
C ALA A 21 -5.44 6.41 -8.89
N LYS A 22 -5.21 5.48 -9.83
CA LYS A 22 -5.10 4.05 -9.54
C LYS A 22 -4.09 3.72 -8.44
N ASN A 23 -2.91 4.30 -8.48
CA ASN A 23 -1.84 3.97 -7.53
C ASN A 23 -2.13 4.49 -6.11
N ALA A 24 -2.79 5.65 -5.99
CA ALA A 24 -3.29 6.14 -4.72
C ALA A 24 -4.40 5.22 -4.17
N ALA A 25 -5.37 4.89 -5.00
CA ALA A 25 -6.50 4.04 -4.63
C ALA A 25 -6.04 2.66 -4.11
N LEU A 26 -5.10 2.00 -4.79
CA LEU A 26 -4.57 0.69 -4.36
C LEU A 26 -3.93 0.76 -2.97
N ALA A 27 -3.13 1.78 -2.69
CA ALA A 27 -2.49 1.93 -1.39
C ALA A 27 -3.49 2.32 -0.28
N ILE A 28 -4.45 3.19 -0.59
CA ILE A 28 -5.52 3.60 0.33
C ILE A 28 -6.44 2.41 0.68
N LEU A 29 -6.81 1.57 -0.30
CA LEU A 29 -7.59 0.36 -0.05
C LEU A 29 -6.88 -0.62 0.88
N ALA A 30 -5.57 -0.78 0.70
CA ALA A 30 -4.76 -1.58 1.62
C ALA A 30 -4.71 -0.97 3.03
N ALA A 31 -4.53 0.35 3.14
CA ALA A 31 -4.52 1.06 4.42
C ALA A 31 -5.89 0.99 5.14
N ALA A 32 -7.00 0.93 4.41
CA ALA A 32 -8.34 0.89 4.99
C ALA A 32 -8.60 -0.33 5.90
N ILE A 33 -7.90 -1.47 5.66
CA ILE A 33 -8.03 -2.65 6.55
C ILE A 33 -7.44 -2.43 7.94
N MET A 34 -6.64 -1.37 8.12
CA MET A 34 -6.01 -1.06 9.41
C MET A 34 -7.03 -0.53 10.43
N SER A 35 -8.19 -0.03 9.99
CA SER A 35 -9.27 0.44 10.86
C SER A 35 -10.26 -0.67 11.20
N ASP A 36 -10.76 -0.66 12.45
CA ASP A 36 -11.91 -1.46 12.88
C ASP A 36 -13.25 -0.75 12.65
N GLU A 37 -13.20 0.53 12.28
CA GLU A 37 -14.35 1.31 11.84
C GLU A 37 -14.58 1.16 10.34
N THR A 38 -15.82 1.43 9.91
CA THR A 38 -16.13 1.40 8.48
C THR A 38 -15.61 2.67 7.80
N VAL A 39 -14.70 2.50 6.88
CA VAL A 39 -14.14 3.56 6.05
C VAL A 39 -14.85 3.57 4.70
N MET A 40 -15.33 4.74 4.27
CA MET A 40 -15.90 4.94 2.94
C MET A 40 -14.87 5.64 2.05
N ILE A 41 -14.62 5.06 0.90
CA ILE A 41 -13.68 5.57 -0.10
C ILE A 41 -14.44 5.80 -1.39
N ASP A 42 -14.43 7.01 -1.88
CA ASP A 42 -15.05 7.43 -3.12
C ASP A 42 -14.01 7.78 -4.21
N ASN A 43 -14.49 8.15 -5.39
CA ASN A 43 -13.67 8.49 -6.55
C ASN A 43 -12.65 7.39 -6.93
N LEU A 44 -13.00 6.13 -6.73
CA LEU A 44 -12.16 5.00 -7.14
C LEU A 44 -12.21 4.84 -8.67
N PRO A 45 -11.06 4.63 -9.33
CA PRO A 45 -11.07 4.31 -10.74
C PRO A 45 -11.66 2.90 -10.99
N ASP A 46 -12.51 2.79 -12.02
CA ASP A 46 -13.10 1.50 -12.42
C ASP A 46 -12.11 0.71 -13.29
N VAL A 47 -11.12 0.09 -12.66
CA VAL A 47 -10.08 -0.71 -13.30
C VAL A 47 -9.92 -2.07 -12.62
N ASN A 48 -9.48 -3.06 -13.38
CA ASN A 48 -9.37 -4.43 -12.91
C ASN A 48 -8.49 -4.60 -11.65
N ASP A 49 -7.41 -3.83 -11.53
CA ASP A 49 -6.49 -3.90 -10.38
C ASP A 49 -7.22 -3.59 -9.05
N ILE A 50 -8.15 -2.62 -9.07
CA ILE A 50 -8.97 -2.27 -7.90
C ILE A 50 -9.88 -3.45 -7.52
N ASN A 51 -10.52 -4.09 -8.50
CA ASN A 51 -11.39 -5.22 -8.26
C ASN A 51 -10.64 -6.40 -7.64
N VAL A 52 -9.49 -6.75 -8.21
CA VAL A 52 -8.65 -7.85 -7.70
C VAL A 52 -8.15 -7.54 -6.27
N LEU A 53 -7.79 -6.29 -5.96
CA LEU A 53 -7.37 -5.92 -4.60
C LEU A 53 -8.53 -6.01 -3.61
N LEU A 54 -9.73 -5.56 -3.98
CA LEU A 54 -10.91 -5.67 -3.14
C LEU A 54 -11.28 -7.13 -2.87
N ASP A 55 -11.16 -8.01 -3.88
CA ASP A 55 -11.38 -9.45 -3.71
C ASP A 55 -10.33 -10.05 -2.75
N ALA A 56 -9.06 -9.65 -2.86
CA ALA A 56 -8.01 -10.08 -1.94
C ALA A 56 -8.27 -9.62 -0.50
N ILE A 57 -8.69 -8.37 -0.31
CA ILE A 57 -9.06 -7.80 1.00
C ILE A 57 -10.27 -8.54 1.59
N ALA A 58 -11.28 -8.84 0.78
CA ALA A 58 -12.43 -9.63 1.21
C ALA A 58 -12.01 -11.08 1.54
N GLY A 59 -11.12 -11.67 0.75
CA GLY A 59 -10.61 -13.03 0.94
C GLY A 59 -9.90 -13.25 2.27
N ILE A 60 -9.24 -12.23 2.83
CA ILE A 60 -8.64 -12.29 4.17
C ILE A 60 -9.64 -12.01 5.30
N GLY A 61 -10.90 -11.75 4.98
CA GLY A 61 -11.99 -11.60 5.95
C GLY A 61 -12.43 -10.16 6.23
N ALA A 62 -11.87 -9.14 5.57
CA ALA A 62 -12.39 -7.79 5.70
C ALA A 62 -13.79 -7.68 5.08
N MET A 63 -14.65 -6.87 5.67
CA MET A 63 -15.95 -6.57 5.09
C MET A 63 -15.76 -5.53 3.98
N VAL A 64 -16.12 -5.90 2.77
CA VAL A 64 -16.07 -5.03 1.58
C VAL A 64 -17.46 -4.90 1.01
N HIS A 65 -17.97 -3.68 0.92
CA HIS A 65 -19.28 -3.38 0.36
C HIS A 65 -19.16 -2.31 -0.74
N ARG A 66 -19.43 -2.67 -1.98
CA ARG A 66 -19.51 -1.70 -3.09
C ARG A 66 -20.82 -0.93 -3.00
N VAL A 67 -20.74 0.37 -2.91
CA VAL A 67 -21.88 1.27 -2.97
C VAL A 67 -22.26 1.53 -4.44
N ASP A 68 -21.24 1.80 -5.27
CA ASP A 68 -21.35 1.98 -6.72
C ASP A 68 -20.01 1.65 -7.40
N ARG A 69 -19.82 2.03 -8.66
CA ARG A 69 -18.60 1.79 -9.45
C ARG A 69 -17.36 2.47 -8.87
N HIS A 70 -17.55 3.59 -8.19
CA HIS A 70 -16.49 4.49 -7.76
C HIS A 70 -16.41 4.62 -6.24
N THR A 71 -17.30 3.93 -5.50
CA THR A 71 -17.41 4.04 -4.05
C THR A 71 -17.45 2.67 -3.38
N VAL A 72 -16.64 2.48 -2.35
CA VAL A 72 -16.59 1.28 -1.55
C VAL A 72 -16.57 1.60 -0.05
N LYS A 73 -17.17 0.73 0.76
CA LYS A 73 -17.03 0.71 2.21
C LYS A 73 -16.20 -0.49 2.62
N ILE A 74 -15.18 -0.26 3.45
CA ILE A 74 -14.28 -1.29 3.96
C ILE A 74 -14.26 -1.23 5.47
N ASN A 75 -14.29 -2.40 6.11
CA ASN A 75 -14.09 -2.53 7.55
C ASN A 75 -13.14 -3.70 7.82
N GLY A 76 -12.01 -3.41 8.46
CA GLY A 76 -10.93 -4.36 8.72
C GLY A 76 -11.14 -5.23 9.98
N LYS A 77 -12.22 -5.04 10.75
CA LYS A 77 -12.44 -5.79 11.99
C LYS A 77 -12.60 -7.30 11.77
N GLY A 78 -13.12 -7.70 10.61
CA GLY A 78 -13.37 -9.09 10.25
C GLY A 78 -12.16 -9.82 9.68
N VAL A 79 -11.00 -9.21 9.57
CA VAL A 79 -9.80 -9.87 9.04
C VAL A 79 -9.38 -10.99 9.98
N THR A 80 -9.37 -12.21 9.45
CA THR A 80 -9.05 -13.44 10.19
C THR A 80 -7.80 -14.13 9.65
N SER A 81 -7.35 -13.77 8.45
CA SER A 81 -6.15 -14.31 7.84
C SER A 81 -5.12 -13.21 7.60
N VAL A 82 -3.87 -13.52 7.84
CA VAL A 82 -2.71 -12.67 7.49
C VAL A 82 -1.92 -13.22 6.30
N ASP A 83 -2.41 -14.32 5.73
CA ASP A 83 -1.88 -14.97 4.53
C ASP A 83 -2.75 -14.61 3.33
N ILE A 84 -2.12 -14.05 2.30
CA ILE A 84 -2.78 -13.70 1.06
C ILE A 84 -2.46 -14.75 0.00
N GLU A 85 -3.50 -15.35 -0.53
CA GLU A 85 -3.39 -16.39 -1.54
C GLU A 85 -2.61 -15.90 -2.78
N TYR A 86 -1.76 -16.78 -3.29
CA TYR A 86 -0.89 -16.53 -4.44
C TYR A 86 -1.64 -16.03 -5.68
N ASP A 87 -2.86 -16.50 -5.91
CA ASP A 87 -3.66 -16.15 -7.09
C ASP A 87 -4.02 -14.67 -7.17
N TYR A 88 -4.23 -14.00 -6.03
CA TYR A 88 -4.46 -12.56 -6.01
C TYR A 88 -3.17 -11.79 -6.28
N ILE A 89 -2.05 -12.22 -5.69
CA ILE A 89 -0.75 -11.54 -5.81
C ILE A 89 -0.19 -11.65 -7.22
N LYS A 90 -0.39 -12.78 -7.89
CA LYS A 90 0.04 -12.99 -9.27
C LYS A 90 -0.64 -12.02 -10.23
N LYS A 91 -1.88 -11.64 -9.95
CA LYS A 91 -2.67 -10.77 -10.83
C LYS A 91 -2.31 -9.28 -10.69
N ILE A 92 -1.95 -8.84 -9.48
CA ILE A 92 -1.61 -7.43 -9.22
C ILE A 92 -0.40 -7.29 -8.28
N ARG A 93 0.54 -6.44 -8.69
CA ARG A 93 1.71 -6.11 -7.86
C ARG A 93 1.40 -5.27 -6.63
N ALA A 94 0.28 -4.58 -6.65
CA ALA A 94 -0.16 -3.71 -5.55
C ALA A 94 -0.58 -4.50 -4.29
N SER A 95 -0.75 -5.82 -4.38
CA SER A 95 -0.95 -6.69 -3.22
C SER A 95 0.17 -6.56 -2.17
N TYR A 96 1.35 -6.08 -2.55
CA TYR A 96 2.40 -5.76 -1.57
C TYR A 96 2.03 -4.69 -0.56
N TYR A 97 1.14 -3.74 -0.89
CA TYR A 97 0.71 -2.74 0.09
C TYR A 97 0.01 -3.37 1.29
N ILE A 98 -0.65 -4.52 1.10
CA ILE A 98 -1.29 -5.25 2.19
C ILE A 98 -0.27 -5.75 3.22
N LEU A 99 0.98 -6.03 2.81
CA LEU A 99 2.05 -6.47 3.71
C LEU A 99 2.30 -5.48 4.86
N GLY A 100 2.46 -4.19 4.54
CA GLY A 100 2.65 -3.14 5.55
C GLY A 100 1.43 -2.92 6.43
N ALA A 101 0.23 -2.99 5.85
CA ALA A 101 -1.02 -2.84 6.58
C ALA A 101 -1.26 -4.00 7.57
N LEU A 102 -1.05 -5.25 7.14
CA LEU A 102 -1.19 -6.43 8.01
C LEU A 102 -0.13 -6.44 9.11
N LEU A 103 1.14 -6.20 8.76
CA LEU A 103 2.21 -6.15 9.75
C LEU A 103 1.95 -5.06 10.78
N GLY A 104 1.51 -3.88 10.35
CA GLY A 104 1.16 -2.78 11.25
C GLY A 104 0.07 -3.17 12.24
N LYS A 105 -1.05 -3.68 11.74
CA LYS A 105 -2.23 -3.97 12.58
C LYS A 105 -2.10 -5.28 13.37
N TYR A 106 -1.71 -6.37 12.70
CA TYR A 106 -1.74 -7.71 13.28
C TYR A 106 -0.39 -8.21 13.74
N LYS A 107 0.70 -7.45 13.52
CA LYS A 107 2.09 -7.82 13.85
C LYS A 107 2.56 -9.08 13.11
N ARG A 108 1.80 -9.52 12.12
CA ARG A 108 2.13 -10.63 11.25
C ARG A 108 1.55 -10.40 9.85
N ALA A 109 2.31 -10.77 8.83
CA ALA A 109 1.85 -10.77 7.45
C ALA A 109 2.58 -11.84 6.64
N GLU A 110 1.85 -12.56 5.80
CA GLU A 110 2.39 -13.52 4.84
C GLU A 110 1.90 -13.13 3.45
N VAL A 111 2.81 -12.78 2.57
CA VAL A 111 2.46 -12.32 1.22
C VAL A 111 3.38 -13.00 0.22
N ALA A 112 2.81 -13.68 -0.78
CA ALA A 112 3.60 -14.32 -1.81
C ALA A 112 4.43 -13.30 -2.59
N LEU A 113 5.63 -13.68 -3.01
CA LEU A 113 6.43 -12.89 -3.92
C LEU A 113 5.73 -12.83 -5.30
N PRO A 114 5.60 -11.67 -5.94
CA PRO A 114 5.08 -11.62 -7.28
C PRO A 114 6.01 -12.37 -8.20
N GLY A 115 5.46 -13.23 -9.01
CA GLY A 115 6.18 -13.87 -10.10
C GLY A 115 6.88 -12.84 -10.98
N GLY A 116 8.02 -13.19 -11.53
CA GLY A 116 8.84 -12.30 -12.35
C GLY A 116 8.02 -11.61 -13.44
N CYS A 117 8.16 -10.30 -13.52
CA CYS A 117 7.51 -9.51 -14.54
C CYS A 117 8.52 -9.13 -15.61
N ASN A 118 8.10 -9.11 -16.87
CA ASN A 118 8.90 -8.74 -18.04
C ASN A 118 9.48 -7.30 -18.01
N ILE A 119 9.23 -6.51 -16.95
CA ILE A 119 9.67 -5.12 -16.80
C ILE A 119 10.81 -4.99 -15.75
N GLY A 120 11.53 -6.07 -15.46
CA GLY A 120 12.70 -6.09 -14.56
C GLY A 120 12.37 -6.46 -13.10
N SER A 121 13.42 -6.89 -12.37
CA SER A 121 13.34 -7.14 -10.93
C SER A 121 13.12 -5.83 -10.19
N ARG A 122 12.09 -5.76 -9.37
CA ARG A 122 11.96 -4.67 -8.40
C ARG A 122 12.36 -5.21 -7.04
N PRO A 123 13.50 -4.81 -6.53
CA PRO A 123 14.00 -5.29 -5.25
C PRO A 123 13.02 -4.92 -4.13
N ILE A 124 12.77 -5.87 -3.22
CA ILE A 124 11.95 -5.67 -2.02
C ILE A 124 12.80 -5.39 -0.78
N ASP A 125 14.10 -5.34 -0.96
CA ASP A 125 15.10 -5.13 0.10
C ASP A 125 14.82 -3.91 0.96
N GLN A 126 14.35 -2.80 0.39
CA GLN A 126 13.99 -1.62 1.17
C GLN A 126 12.74 -1.83 2.04
N HIS A 127 11.78 -2.65 1.59
CA HIS A 127 10.64 -3.07 2.43
C HIS A 127 11.13 -3.90 3.63
N LEU A 128 11.95 -4.92 3.36
CA LEU A 128 12.50 -5.80 4.40
C LEU A 128 13.37 -5.00 5.38
N LYS A 129 14.21 -4.08 4.87
CA LYS A 129 15.04 -3.19 5.69
C LYS A 129 14.17 -2.35 6.64
N GLY A 130 13.12 -1.72 6.12
CA GLY A 130 12.23 -0.89 6.91
C GLY A 130 11.48 -1.68 8.00
N PHE A 131 10.96 -2.86 7.67
CA PHE A 131 10.26 -3.70 8.65
C PHE A 131 11.20 -4.23 9.73
N ARG A 132 12.41 -4.69 9.37
CA ARG A 132 13.42 -5.10 10.34
C ARG A 132 13.85 -3.96 11.25
N ALA A 133 13.98 -2.75 10.72
CA ALA A 133 14.29 -1.58 11.54
C ALA A 133 13.19 -1.27 12.56
N LEU A 134 11.92 -1.49 12.22
CA LEU A 134 10.79 -1.37 13.14
C LEU A 134 10.71 -2.53 14.16
N GLY A 135 11.58 -3.53 14.07
CA GLY A 135 11.66 -4.66 15.00
C GLY A 135 10.92 -5.92 14.55
N ALA A 136 10.52 -6.00 13.29
CA ALA A 136 9.96 -7.23 12.73
C ALA A 136 11.08 -8.22 12.34
N ASP A 137 10.85 -9.49 12.59
CA ASP A 137 11.56 -10.57 11.92
C ASP A 137 10.96 -10.77 10.54
N VAL A 138 11.82 -10.84 9.52
CA VAL A 138 11.34 -10.93 8.13
C VAL A 138 12.16 -11.96 7.38
N GLU A 139 11.47 -12.98 6.91
CA GLU A 139 12.03 -14.10 6.16
C GLU A 139 11.39 -14.22 4.78
N ILE A 140 12.10 -14.87 3.87
CA ILE A 140 11.56 -15.25 2.57
C ILE A 140 11.63 -16.77 2.48
N GLU A 141 10.49 -17.41 2.58
CA GLU A 141 10.38 -18.85 2.52
C GLU A 141 9.33 -19.30 1.51
N HIS A 142 9.62 -20.35 0.76
CA HIS A 142 8.69 -20.96 -0.20
C HIS A 142 8.04 -19.96 -1.18
N GLY A 143 8.76 -18.88 -1.54
CA GLY A 143 8.23 -17.84 -2.42
C GLY A 143 7.25 -16.86 -1.75
N LYS A 144 7.20 -16.82 -0.42
CA LYS A 144 6.45 -15.86 0.40
C LYS A 144 7.39 -14.98 1.22
N ILE A 145 6.98 -13.74 1.46
CA ILE A 145 7.54 -12.89 2.52
C ILE A 145 6.72 -13.18 3.77
N ILE A 146 7.40 -13.56 4.84
CA ILE A 146 6.81 -13.73 6.17
C ILE A 146 7.42 -12.66 7.05
N ALA A 147 6.58 -11.78 7.59
CA ALA A 147 6.99 -10.72 8.51
C ALA A 147 6.22 -10.88 9.82
N GLU A 148 6.93 -10.90 10.93
CA GLU A 148 6.34 -11.07 12.27
C GLU A 148 7.04 -10.19 13.29
N ALA A 149 6.30 -9.65 14.27
CA ALA A 149 6.83 -8.85 15.34
C ALA A 149 6.02 -9.04 16.62
N ALA A 150 6.67 -9.17 17.76
CA ALA A 150 5.99 -9.09 19.05
C ALA A 150 5.41 -7.68 19.26
N LYS A 151 6.18 -6.65 18.84
CA LYS A 151 5.75 -5.25 18.76
C LYS A 151 6.57 -4.52 17.71
N LEU A 152 6.02 -3.47 17.14
CA LEU A 152 6.74 -2.54 16.28
C LEU A 152 7.15 -1.32 17.10
N VAL A 153 8.39 -0.89 16.95
CA VAL A 153 8.96 0.24 17.67
C VAL A 153 9.55 1.23 16.68
N GLY A 154 9.18 2.50 16.83
CA GLY A 154 9.64 3.58 15.99
C GLY A 154 11.16 3.71 15.96
N LYS A 155 11.70 4.00 14.79
CA LYS A 155 13.14 4.14 14.52
C LYS A 155 13.39 5.19 13.46
N HIS A 156 14.63 5.68 13.42
CA HIS A 156 15.14 6.43 12.30
C HIS A 156 15.58 5.45 11.19
N ILE A 157 14.95 5.53 10.02
CA ILE A 157 15.12 4.61 8.90
C ILE A 157 15.51 5.38 7.66
N TYR A 158 16.72 5.16 7.16
CA TYR A 158 17.21 5.71 5.91
C TYR A 158 17.10 4.66 4.80
N PHE A 159 16.43 4.99 3.70
CA PHE A 159 16.36 4.12 2.52
C PHE A 159 17.59 4.33 1.63
N ASP A 160 18.25 3.25 1.21
CA ASP A 160 19.44 3.32 0.35
C ASP A 160 19.08 3.81 -1.06
N VAL A 161 17.87 3.46 -1.50
CA VAL A 161 17.27 3.92 -2.75
C VAL A 161 15.83 4.32 -2.53
N VAL A 162 15.41 5.39 -3.21
CA VAL A 162 14.01 5.85 -3.18
C VAL A 162 13.10 4.76 -3.77
N SER A 163 12.12 4.34 -3.00
CA SER A 163 11.15 3.33 -3.40
C SER A 163 9.74 3.69 -2.91
N VAL A 164 8.83 3.92 -3.84
CA VAL A 164 7.42 4.22 -3.54
C VAL A 164 6.77 3.11 -2.72
N GLY A 165 6.94 1.86 -3.17
CA GLY A 165 6.36 0.70 -2.49
C GLY A 165 6.87 0.53 -1.06
N ALA A 166 8.20 0.66 -0.85
CA ALA A 166 8.79 0.58 0.48
C ALA A 166 8.33 1.74 1.37
N THR A 167 8.31 2.97 0.85
CA THR A 167 7.85 4.15 1.59
C THR A 167 6.44 3.95 2.12
N ILE A 168 5.49 3.55 1.26
CA ILE A 168 4.09 3.36 1.65
C ILE A 168 3.94 2.20 2.64
N ASN A 169 4.59 1.07 2.40
CA ASN A 169 4.50 -0.10 3.28
C ASN A 169 5.08 0.18 4.67
N VAL A 170 6.27 0.79 4.72
CA VAL A 170 6.92 1.11 6.01
C VAL A 170 6.15 2.20 6.73
N MET A 171 5.59 3.18 6.03
CA MET A 171 4.72 4.21 6.60
C MET A 171 3.47 3.61 7.25
N MET A 172 2.78 2.67 6.59
CA MET A 172 1.63 1.97 7.18
C MET A 172 2.02 1.19 8.44
N ALA A 173 3.11 0.43 8.39
CA ALA A 173 3.58 -0.32 9.57
C ALA A 173 4.01 0.62 10.70
N ALA A 174 4.71 1.72 10.38
CA ALA A 174 5.17 2.73 11.34
C ALA A 174 4.02 3.49 12.00
N ALA A 175 2.90 3.71 11.29
CA ALA A 175 1.71 4.35 11.86
C ALA A 175 1.11 3.57 13.05
N MET A 176 1.46 2.29 13.19
CA MET A 176 1.03 1.41 14.28
C MET A 176 2.19 1.01 15.21
N ALA A 177 3.36 1.62 15.07
CA ALA A 177 4.53 1.39 15.92
C ALA A 177 4.49 2.27 17.17
N GLU A 178 5.11 1.80 18.25
CA GLU A 178 5.28 2.57 19.48
C GLU A 178 6.41 3.61 19.31
N GLY A 179 6.15 4.85 19.65
CA GLY A 179 7.13 5.94 19.61
C GLY A 179 7.30 6.57 18.23
N LEU A 180 8.34 7.36 18.06
CA LEU A 180 8.60 8.15 16.87
C LEU A 180 9.32 7.32 15.80
N THR A 181 8.82 7.38 14.57
CA THR A 181 9.50 6.88 13.37
C THR A 181 9.89 8.05 12.46
N ILE A 182 11.14 8.08 12.03
CA ILE A 182 11.64 9.01 11.02
C ILE A 182 12.03 8.20 9.78
N LEU A 183 11.46 8.57 8.64
CA LEU A 183 11.78 7.94 7.35
C LEU A 183 12.53 8.93 6.47
N GLU A 184 13.76 8.63 6.09
CA GLU A 184 14.59 9.47 5.23
C GLU A 184 14.86 8.84 3.87
N ASN A 185 15.14 9.67 2.87
CA ASN A 185 15.35 9.30 1.46
C ASN A 185 14.15 8.51 0.88
N VAL A 186 12.95 8.96 1.23
CA VAL A 186 11.67 8.35 0.83
C VAL A 186 11.15 8.91 -0.50
N ALA A 187 10.19 8.20 -1.05
CA ALA A 187 9.43 8.63 -2.23
C ALA A 187 8.53 9.83 -1.89
N LYS A 188 8.36 10.74 -2.86
CA LYS A 188 7.65 12.04 -2.68
C LYS A 188 6.47 12.20 -3.64
N GLU A 189 6.13 11.15 -4.36
CA GLU A 189 5.06 11.15 -5.35
C GLU A 189 3.71 11.50 -4.70
N PRO A 190 2.79 12.14 -5.44
CA PRO A 190 1.50 12.59 -4.89
C PRO A 190 0.71 11.50 -4.18
N HIS A 191 0.74 10.28 -4.68
CA HIS A 191 0.02 9.16 -4.05
C HIS A 191 0.63 8.70 -2.72
N VAL A 192 1.91 8.99 -2.42
CA VAL A 192 2.49 8.81 -1.08
C VAL A 192 1.87 9.81 -0.10
N VAL A 193 1.70 11.06 -0.55
CA VAL A 193 1.04 12.12 0.23
C VAL A 193 -0.42 11.77 0.49
N ASP A 194 -1.12 11.24 -0.52
CA ASP A 194 -2.52 10.81 -0.38
C ASP A 194 -2.67 9.72 0.69
N VAL A 195 -1.77 8.74 0.72
CA VAL A 195 -1.78 7.68 1.75
C VAL A 195 -1.49 8.25 3.14
N ALA A 196 -0.53 9.17 3.27
CA ALA A 196 -0.25 9.83 4.55
C ALA A 196 -1.47 10.61 5.05
N ASN A 197 -2.13 11.37 4.17
CA ASN A 197 -3.35 12.10 4.51
C ASN A 197 -4.50 11.16 4.89
N PHE A 198 -4.65 10.05 4.19
CA PHE A 198 -5.65 9.04 4.51
C PHE A 198 -5.40 8.39 5.87
N LEU A 199 -4.16 7.99 6.17
CA LEU A 199 -3.79 7.47 7.50
C LEU A 199 -4.03 8.51 8.59
N ASN A 200 -3.71 9.77 8.35
CA ASN A 200 -3.99 10.87 9.28
C ASN A 200 -5.50 11.05 9.51
N SER A 201 -6.33 10.88 8.49
CA SER A 201 -7.79 10.92 8.66
C SER A 201 -8.34 9.79 9.53
N MET A 202 -7.60 8.68 9.62
CA MET A 202 -7.90 7.55 10.50
C MET A 202 -7.26 7.66 11.90
N GLY A 203 -6.57 8.77 12.21
CA GLY A 203 -6.01 9.05 13.53
C GLY A 203 -4.48 8.91 13.65
N ALA A 204 -3.76 8.64 12.57
CA ALA A 204 -2.30 8.70 12.58
C ALA A 204 -1.80 10.16 12.65
N ASN A 205 -0.52 10.34 12.98
CA ASN A 205 0.13 11.65 12.99
C ASN A 205 1.38 11.62 12.11
N ILE A 206 1.17 11.71 10.79
CA ILE A 206 2.24 11.67 9.78
C ILE A 206 2.46 13.08 9.25
N ARG A 207 3.70 13.55 9.26
CA ARG A 207 4.09 14.88 8.78
C ARG A 207 5.24 14.77 7.78
N GLY A 208 5.40 15.79 6.94
CA GLY A 208 6.51 15.90 6.00
C GLY A 208 6.38 15.05 4.72
N ALA A 209 5.30 14.28 4.53
CA ALA A 209 5.08 13.54 3.29
C ALA A 209 5.12 14.47 2.08
N GLY A 210 5.93 14.11 1.05
CA GLY A 210 6.10 14.90 -0.17
C GLY A 210 7.02 16.12 -0.03
N THR A 211 7.57 16.42 1.15
CA THR A 211 8.48 17.57 1.37
C THR A 211 9.95 17.17 1.25
N ARG A 212 10.85 18.18 1.27
CA ARG A 212 12.31 17.97 1.33
C ARG A 212 12.82 17.85 2.76
N SER A 213 12.10 18.39 3.72
CA SER A 213 12.45 18.34 5.14
C SER A 213 11.52 17.36 5.85
N GLU A 214 12.10 16.37 6.45
CA GLU A 214 11.42 15.30 7.16
C GLU A 214 11.41 15.66 8.63
N GLU A 215 10.43 16.45 9.07
CA GLU A 215 10.17 16.63 10.49
C GLU A 215 8.94 15.81 10.85
N HIS A 216 9.17 14.73 11.57
CA HIS A 216 8.12 13.88 12.14
C HIS A 216 8.08 14.12 13.64
N THR A 217 6.93 14.50 14.13
CA THR A 217 6.69 14.59 15.57
C THR A 217 5.64 13.59 16.00
N SER A 218 5.92 12.95 17.10
CA SER A 218 5.06 12.02 17.86
C SER A 218 3.65 12.51 18.08
#